data_dd6bb31864b4805de0cc2b596d3bf517
#
_entry.id   dd6bb31864b4805de0cc2b596d3bf517
#
_cell.length_a   1.000
_cell.length_b   1.000
_cell.length_c   1.000
_cell.angle_alpha   90.00
_cell.angle_beta   90.00
_cell.angle_gamma   90.00
#
_symmetry.space_group_name_H-M   'P 1'
#
loop_
_entity.id
_entity.type
_entity.pdbx_description
1 polymer ?
#
loop_
_entity_poly.entity_id
_entity_poly.type
_entity_poly.pdbx_seq_one_letter_code
_entity_poly.pdbx_strand_id
1 'polypeptide(L)'
;MIRINDHIAIDDGEVSESFIRSSGPGGQNVNKLATAVQLRFDVRHSPSLPNEVRARLERIAGRRLTRDGVLVITAQRHRTQERNRDDALTRLIEMIRAAAVRPTPRRPTRPTLGSKVRRLEGKKRRGGIKALRGAKPVED
;
A
#
# COMPACT_ATOMS: atom_id res chain seq x y z
N MET A 1 2.85 -25.47 1.24
CA MET A 1 3.42 -24.28 1.92
C MET A 1 3.70 -23.16 0.94
N ILE A 2 3.30 -21.97 1.31
CA ILE A 2 3.57 -20.78 0.52
C ILE A 2 4.82 -20.11 1.11
N ARG A 3 5.93 -20.16 0.39
CA ARG A 3 7.18 -19.55 0.84
C ARG A 3 7.18 -18.06 0.54
N ILE A 4 7.39 -17.25 1.56
CA ILE A 4 7.47 -15.79 1.44
C ILE A 4 8.93 -15.35 1.29
N ASN A 5 9.78 -15.78 2.22
CA ASN A 5 11.22 -15.52 2.20
C ASN A 5 11.93 -16.68 2.92
N ASP A 6 13.22 -16.53 3.19
CA ASP A 6 14.01 -17.59 3.85
C ASP A 6 13.56 -17.88 5.29
N HIS A 7 12.82 -16.99 5.91
CA HIS A 7 12.42 -17.08 7.31
C HIS A 7 10.91 -17.26 7.51
N ILE A 8 10.09 -16.91 6.51
CA ILE A 8 8.64 -16.92 6.64
C ILE A 8 8.05 -17.80 5.54
N ALA A 9 7.24 -18.78 5.96
CA ALA A 9 6.42 -19.58 5.08
C ALA A 9 5.04 -19.70 5.70
N ILE A 10 4.00 -19.61 4.88
CA ILE A 10 2.61 -19.68 5.31
C ILE A 10 2.07 -21.06 4.92
N ASP A 11 1.29 -21.66 5.82
CA ASP A 11 0.59 -22.88 5.52
C ASP A 11 -0.54 -22.60 4.52
N ASP A 12 -0.74 -23.48 3.56
CA ASP A 12 -1.82 -23.36 2.57
C ASP A 12 -3.18 -23.25 3.24
N GLY A 13 -3.38 -23.89 4.39
CA GLY A 13 -4.60 -23.83 5.16
C GLY A 13 -4.91 -22.48 5.80
N GLU A 14 -3.93 -21.58 5.89
CA GLU A 14 -4.14 -20.22 6.41
C GLU A 14 -4.79 -19.29 5.39
N VAL A 15 -4.79 -19.67 4.13
CA VAL A 15 -5.33 -18.88 3.02
C VAL A 15 -6.60 -19.57 2.51
N SER A 16 -7.69 -18.81 2.44
CA SER A 16 -8.92 -19.27 1.84
C SER A 16 -9.22 -18.47 0.57
N GLU A 17 -9.78 -19.15 -0.41
CA GLU A 17 -10.13 -18.57 -1.70
C GLU A 17 -11.61 -18.77 -1.98
N SER A 18 -12.25 -17.76 -2.54
CA SER A 18 -13.59 -17.85 -3.06
C SER A 18 -13.64 -17.24 -4.45
N PHE A 19 -14.47 -17.81 -5.30
CA PHE A 19 -14.64 -17.30 -6.65
C PHE A 19 -15.91 -16.47 -6.71
N ILE A 20 -15.77 -15.24 -7.18
CA ILE A 20 -16.89 -14.29 -7.27
C ILE A 20 -16.99 -13.78 -8.70
N ARG A 21 -18.14 -13.22 -9.04
CA ARG A 21 -18.31 -12.55 -10.31
C ARG A 21 -17.57 -11.24 -10.30
N SER A 22 -16.82 -10.95 -11.37
CA SER A 22 -16.13 -9.67 -11.47
C SER A 22 -17.14 -8.53 -11.58
N SER A 23 -16.86 -7.45 -10.85
CA SER A 23 -17.63 -6.21 -10.92
C SER A 23 -17.01 -5.27 -11.96
N GLY A 24 -17.84 -4.52 -12.65
CA GLY A 24 -17.37 -3.49 -13.59
C GLY A 24 -18.25 -3.39 -14.83
N PRO A 25 -18.06 -2.32 -15.62
CA PRO A 25 -18.75 -2.17 -16.90
C PRO A 25 -18.17 -3.20 -17.86
N GLY A 26 -18.80 -4.33 -17.97
CA GLY A 26 -18.34 -5.40 -18.82
C GLY A 26 -19.40 -5.86 -19.79
N GLY A 27 -18.96 -6.53 -20.83
CA GLY A 27 -19.84 -7.21 -21.75
C GLY A 27 -20.56 -8.37 -21.05
N GLN A 28 -21.39 -9.06 -21.80
CA GLN A 28 -22.23 -10.16 -21.29
C GLN A 28 -21.43 -11.26 -20.59
N ASN A 29 -20.17 -11.46 -20.93
CA ASN A 29 -19.32 -12.49 -20.33
C ASN A 29 -18.92 -12.19 -18.88
N VAL A 30 -18.89 -10.93 -18.50
CA VAL A 30 -18.50 -10.51 -17.14
C VAL A 30 -19.51 -10.99 -16.11
N ASN A 31 -20.80 -11.07 -16.49
CA ASN A 31 -21.88 -11.44 -15.60
C ASN A 31 -22.13 -12.94 -15.52
N LYS A 32 -21.60 -13.73 -16.46
CA LYS A 32 -21.87 -15.17 -16.54
C LYS A 32 -20.79 -16.05 -15.90
N LEU A 33 -19.56 -15.56 -15.79
CA LEU A 33 -18.43 -16.34 -15.32
C LEU A 33 -17.87 -15.76 -14.02
N ALA A 34 -17.81 -16.59 -12.99
CA ALA A 34 -17.17 -16.23 -11.72
C ALA A 34 -15.65 -16.38 -11.87
N THR A 35 -15.02 -15.44 -12.55
CA THR A 35 -13.56 -15.45 -12.79
C THR A 35 -12.77 -14.67 -11.75
N ALA A 36 -13.42 -13.77 -11.03
CA ALA A 36 -12.76 -13.01 -9.97
C ALA A 36 -12.49 -13.92 -8.77
N VAL A 37 -11.35 -13.73 -8.14
CA VAL A 37 -10.91 -14.48 -6.97
C VAL A 37 -10.81 -13.55 -5.78
N GLN A 38 -11.45 -13.93 -4.68
CA GLN A 38 -11.29 -13.26 -3.41
C GLN A 38 -10.48 -14.15 -2.48
N LEU A 39 -9.30 -13.67 -2.09
CA LEU A 39 -8.40 -14.39 -1.21
C LEU A 39 -8.49 -13.78 0.18
N ARG A 40 -8.58 -14.62 1.19
CA ARG A 40 -8.65 -14.22 2.60
C ARG A 40 -7.51 -14.85 3.37
N PHE A 41 -6.83 -14.05 4.16
CA PHE A 41 -5.73 -14.47 5.01
C PHE A 41 -5.90 -13.85 6.40
N ASP A 42 -5.99 -14.68 7.43
CA ASP A 42 -6.13 -14.19 8.81
C ASP A 42 -4.77 -13.75 9.35
N VAL A 43 -4.49 -12.47 9.23
CA VAL A 43 -3.23 -11.87 9.68
C VAL A 43 -3.10 -11.94 11.20
N ARG A 44 -4.19 -11.62 11.89
CA ARG A 44 -4.17 -11.49 13.36
C ARG A 44 -3.86 -12.80 14.06
N HIS A 45 -4.37 -13.90 13.56
CA HIS A 45 -4.24 -15.22 14.18
C HIS A 45 -3.24 -16.13 13.47
N SER A 46 -2.49 -15.64 12.50
CA SER A 46 -1.52 -16.45 11.77
C SER A 46 -0.38 -16.89 12.66
N PRO A 47 -0.15 -18.20 12.84
CA PRO A 47 0.98 -18.69 13.62
C PRO A 47 2.29 -18.58 12.86
N SER A 48 2.25 -18.35 11.55
CA SER A 48 3.43 -18.28 10.69
C SER A 48 4.12 -16.93 10.70
N LEU A 49 3.42 -15.87 11.17
CA LEU A 49 3.94 -14.50 11.15
C LEU A 49 4.50 -14.11 12.52
N PRO A 50 5.76 -13.62 12.58
CA PRO A 50 6.26 -12.94 13.77
C PRO A 50 5.41 -11.72 14.11
N ASN A 51 5.35 -11.35 15.39
CA ASN A 51 4.54 -10.21 15.86
C ASN A 51 4.86 -8.91 15.15
N GLU A 52 6.15 -8.64 14.89
CA GLU A 52 6.59 -7.43 14.17
C GLU A 52 6.07 -7.41 12.73
N VAL A 53 6.16 -8.54 12.04
CA VAL A 53 5.69 -8.68 10.67
C VAL A 53 4.17 -8.52 10.61
N ARG A 54 3.48 -9.13 11.55
CA ARG A 54 2.01 -9.02 11.67
C ARG A 54 1.57 -7.57 11.81
N ALA A 55 2.18 -6.83 12.71
CA ALA A 55 1.84 -5.43 12.93
C ALA A 55 2.09 -4.57 11.69
N ARG A 56 3.22 -4.79 11.01
CA ARG A 56 3.53 -4.07 9.78
C ARG A 56 2.57 -4.43 8.64
N LEU A 57 2.21 -5.71 8.53
CA LEU A 57 1.28 -6.17 7.51
C LEU A 57 -0.12 -5.57 7.70
N GLU A 58 -0.59 -5.46 8.92
CA GLU A 58 -1.86 -4.79 9.23
C GLU A 58 -1.87 -3.34 8.74
N ARG A 59 -0.77 -2.64 8.90
CA ARG A 59 -0.62 -1.25 8.40
C ARG A 59 -0.59 -1.19 6.87
N ILE A 60 0.16 -2.10 6.25
CA ILE A 60 0.28 -2.17 4.78
C ILE A 60 -1.08 -2.51 4.16
N ALA A 61 -1.82 -3.41 4.76
CA ALA A 61 -3.13 -3.84 4.28
C ALA A 61 -4.15 -2.70 4.25
N GLY A 62 -4.12 -1.82 5.26
CA GLY A 62 -5.00 -0.66 5.31
C GLY A 62 -6.48 -1.04 5.21
N ARG A 63 -7.16 -0.55 4.20
CA ARG A 63 -8.59 -0.80 3.98
C ARG A 63 -8.93 -2.24 3.63
N ARG A 64 -7.96 -3.02 3.17
CA ARG A 64 -8.15 -4.44 2.83
C ARG A 64 -8.24 -5.31 4.08
N LEU A 65 -7.90 -4.78 5.24
CA LEU A 65 -7.96 -5.50 6.50
C LEU A 65 -9.35 -5.31 7.13
N THR A 66 -10.00 -6.42 7.49
CA THR A 66 -11.28 -6.39 8.21
C THR A 66 -11.07 -6.06 9.68
N ARG A 67 -12.15 -5.79 10.39
CA ARG A 67 -12.10 -5.56 11.84
C ARG A 67 -11.58 -6.76 12.62
N ASP A 68 -11.81 -7.96 12.09
CA ASP A 68 -11.34 -9.21 12.68
C ASP A 68 -9.87 -9.49 12.40
N GLY A 69 -9.21 -8.65 11.61
CA GLY A 69 -7.81 -8.81 11.27
C GLY A 69 -7.57 -9.76 10.09
N VAL A 70 -8.56 -9.92 9.24
CA VAL A 70 -8.48 -10.73 8.02
C VAL A 70 -8.16 -9.83 6.83
N LEU A 71 -7.09 -10.16 6.12
CA LEU A 71 -6.72 -9.46 4.89
C LEU A 71 -7.51 -10.07 3.72
N VAL A 72 -8.22 -9.21 2.99
CA VAL A 72 -9.03 -9.60 1.84
C VAL A 72 -8.43 -8.99 0.57
N ILE A 73 -8.06 -9.83 -0.38
CA ILE A 73 -7.53 -9.42 -1.67
C ILE A 73 -8.47 -9.90 -2.76
N THR A 74 -8.97 -8.99 -3.59
CA THR A 74 -9.81 -9.33 -4.74
C THR A 74 -9.04 -9.12 -6.02
N ALA A 75 -8.89 -10.17 -6.82
CA ALA A 75 -8.22 -10.15 -8.11
C ALA A 75 -9.23 -10.43 -9.21
N GLN A 76 -9.41 -9.49 -10.11
CA GLN A 76 -10.35 -9.59 -11.23
C GLN A 76 -9.78 -9.04 -12.54
N ARG A 77 -8.46 -8.82 -12.57
CA ARG A 77 -7.78 -8.19 -13.69
C ARG A 77 -7.67 -9.09 -14.91
N HIS A 78 -7.63 -10.38 -14.71
CA HIS A 78 -7.45 -11.37 -15.78
C HIS A 78 -8.77 -12.02 -16.20
N ARG A 79 -8.77 -12.67 -17.37
CA ARG A 79 -9.95 -13.35 -17.89
C ARG A 79 -10.21 -14.71 -17.29
N THR A 80 -9.17 -15.38 -16.75
CA THR A 80 -9.28 -16.72 -16.21
C THR A 80 -9.19 -16.71 -14.71
N GLN A 81 -9.88 -17.62 -14.04
CA GLN A 81 -9.79 -17.82 -12.60
C GLN A 81 -8.36 -18.12 -12.16
N GLU A 82 -7.67 -18.98 -12.89
CA GLU A 82 -6.31 -19.40 -12.55
C GLU A 82 -5.35 -18.20 -12.50
N ARG A 83 -5.42 -17.30 -13.47
CA ARG A 83 -4.61 -16.10 -13.52
C ARG A 83 -4.96 -15.12 -12.40
N ASN A 84 -6.23 -14.98 -12.10
CA ASN A 84 -6.68 -14.14 -11.00
C ASN A 84 -6.25 -14.70 -9.64
N ARG A 85 -6.29 -16.01 -9.49
CA ARG A 85 -5.80 -16.70 -8.31
C ARG A 85 -4.32 -16.46 -8.11
N ASP A 86 -3.52 -16.65 -9.15
CA ASP A 86 -2.08 -16.38 -9.12
C ASP A 86 -1.77 -14.91 -8.80
N ASP A 87 -2.55 -13.99 -9.38
CA ASP A 87 -2.41 -12.56 -9.11
C ASP A 87 -2.70 -12.22 -7.65
N ALA A 88 -3.78 -12.75 -7.10
CA ALA A 88 -4.13 -12.55 -5.69
C ALA A 88 -3.05 -13.09 -4.75
N LEU A 89 -2.56 -14.29 -5.03
CA LEU A 89 -1.49 -14.92 -4.25
C LEU A 89 -0.19 -14.14 -4.34
N THR A 90 0.18 -13.67 -5.53
CA THR A 90 1.36 -12.84 -5.74
C THR A 90 1.27 -11.54 -4.95
N ARG A 91 0.12 -10.89 -4.95
CA ARG A 91 -0.10 -9.68 -4.15
C ARG A 91 0.05 -9.94 -2.65
N LEU A 92 -0.49 -11.04 -2.17
CA LEU A 92 -0.34 -11.44 -0.76
C LEU A 92 1.13 -11.65 -0.41
N ILE A 93 1.87 -12.39 -1.24
CA ILE A 93 3.29 -12.65 -1.03
C ILE A 93 4.09 -11.34 -1.00
N GLU A 94 3.84 -10.44 -1.94
CA GLU A 94 4.51 -9.15 -2.00
C GLU A 94 4.23 -8.29 -0.77
N MET A 95 2.99 -8.27 -0.30
CA MET A 95 2.61 -7.53 0.89
C MET A 95 3.31 -8.07 2.14
N ILE A 96 3.38 -9.39 2.29
CA ILE A 96 4.05 -10.01 3.43
C ILE A 96 5.57 -9.79 3.33
N ARG A 97 6.15 -9.86 2.15
CA ARG A 97 7.58 -9.55 1.95
C ARG A 97 7.89 -8.11 2.36
N ALA A 98 7.05 -7.17 1.96
CA ALA A 98 7.22 -5.77 2.35
C ALA A 98 7.11 -5.61 3.87
N ALA A 99 6.20 -6.33 4.52
CA ALA A 99 6.04 -6.32 5.96
C ALA A 99 7.22 -6.98 6.69
N ALA A 100 7.87 -7.95 6.05
CA ALA A 100 9.02 -8.65 6.64
C ALA A 100 10.28 -7.78 6.68
N VAL A 101 10.36 -6.77 5.83
CA VAL A 101 11.49 -5.84 5.82
C VAL A 101 11.35 -4.85 6.97
N ARG A 102 12.34 -4.83 7.86
CA ARG A 102 12.37 -3.89 8.96
C ARG A 102 12.69 -2.49 8.43
N PRO A 103 11.80 -1.49 8.67
CA PRO A 103 12.07 -0.15 8.18
C PRO A 103 13.27 0.45 8.93
N THR A 104 14.11 1.18 8.19
CA THR A 104 15.21 1.93 8.79
C THR A 104 14.63 3.07 9.62
N PRO A 105 14.96 3.18 10.91
CA PRO A 105 14.45 4.27 11.73
C PRO A 105 14.97 5.60 11.19
N ARG A 106 14.03 6.51 10.91
CA ARG A 106 14.37 7.87 10.51
C ARG A 106 14.65 8.69 11.75
N ARG A 107 15.90 9.13 11.88
CA ARG A 107 16.27 10.07 12.93
C ARG A 107 15.91 11.48 12.45
N PRO A 108 15.23 12.29 13.29
CA PRO A 108 15.03 13.68 12.92
C PRO A 108 16.38 14.38 12.82
N THR A 109 16.63 14.95 11.65
CA THR A 109 17.84 15.74 11.41
C THR A 109 17.52 17.22 11.55
N ARG A 110 18.45 17.96 12.14
CA ARG A 110 18.33 19.43 12.16
C ARG A 110 18.71 19.98 10.78
N PRO A 111 17.99 21.00 10.30
CA PRO A 111 18.40 21.68 9.08
C PRO A 111 19.82 22.23 9.23
N THR A 112 20.64 22.11 8.19
CA THR A 112 21.98 22.69 8.17
C THR A 112 21.91 24.21 8.18
N LEU A 113 22.95 24.86 8.66
CA LEU A 113 23.04 26.33 8.65
C LEU A 113 22.87 26.89 7.22
N GLY A 114 23.53 26.28 6.23
CA GLY A 114 23.37 26.65 4.83
C GLY A 114 21.94 26.51 4.33
N SER A 115 21.22 25.45 4.74
CA SER A 115 19.82 25.25 4.40
C SER A 115 18.93 26.34 5.00
N LYS A 116 19.18 26.72 6.26
CA LYS A 116 18.45 27.80 6.93
C LYS A 116 18.67 29.15 6.24
N VAL A 117 19.91 29.43 5.86
CA VAL A 117 20.26 30.66 5.14
C VAL A 117 19.54 30.71 3.80
N ARG A 118 19.61 29.64 3.03
CA ARG A 118 18.90 29.54 1.72
C ARG A 118 17.41 29.76 1.86
N ARG A 119 16.80 29.19 2.90
CA ARG A 119 15.38 29.36 3.17
C ARG A 119 15.03 30.82 3.49
N LEU A 120 15.84 31.48 4.31
CA LEU A 120 15.65 32.88 4.67
C LEU A 120 15.84 33.81 3.47
N GLU A 121 16.87 33.54 2.65
CA GLU A 121 17.09 34.31 1.42
C GLU A 121 15.92 34.14 0.44
N GLY A 122 15.40 32.93 0.26
CA GLY A 122 14.23 32.68 -0.55
C GLY A 122 12.99 33.41 -0.02
N LYS A 123 12.82 33.49 1.29
CA LYS A 123 11.74 34.22 1.94
C LYS A 123 11.88 35.74 1.72
N LYS A 124 13.07 36.28 1.86
CA LYS A 124 13.35 37.72 1.62
C LYS A 124 13.09 38.07 0.16
N ARG A 125 13.53 37.25 -0.77
CA ARG A 125 13.30 37.45 -2.21
C ARG A 125 11.81 37.47 -2.54
N ARG A 126 11.03 36.51 -2.02
CA ARG A 126 9.59 36.49 -2.23
C ARG A 126 8.89 37.66 -1.56
N GLY A 127 9.34 38.06 -0.38
CA GLY A 127 8.83 39.24 0.32
C GLY A 127 9.07 40.51 -0.48
N GLY A 128 10.26 40.66 -1.06
CA GLY A 128 10.60 41.80 -1.93
C GLY A 128 9.72 41.84 -3.18
N ILE A 129 9.51 40.73 -3.84
CA ILE A 129 8.63 40.64 -5.01
C ILE A 129 7.18 40.96 -4.63
N LYS A 130 6.70 40.50 -3.49
CA LYS A 130 5.35 40.82 -2.99
C LYS A 130 5.21 42.33 -2.70
N ALA A 131 6.22 42.96 -2.11
CA ALA A 131 6.21 44.40 -1.83
C ALA A 131 6.14 45.20 -3.11
N LEU A 132 6.90 44.82 -4.16
CA LEU A 132 6.86 45.43 -5.46
C LEU A 132 5.49 45.29 -6.16
N ARG A 133 4.84 44.16 -6.01
CA ARG A 133 3.49 43.93 -6.56
C ARG A 133 2.42 44.74 -5.86
N GLY A 134 2.61 45.00 -4.56
CA GLY A 134 1.69 45.78 -3.74
C GLY A 134 1.92 47.30 -3.82
N ALA A 135 3.07 47.72 -4.32
CA ALA A 135 3.36 49.14 -4.48
C ALA A 135 2.53 49.70 -5.63
N LYS A 136 1.71 50.72 -5.34
CA LYS A 136 1.00 51.45 -6.37
C LYS A 136 2.02 52.26 -7.20
N PRO A 137 1.90 52.23 -8.53
CA PRO A 137 2.77 53.09 -9.32
C PRO A 137 2.53 54.55 -8.92
N VAL A 138 3.64 55.27 -8.70
CA VAL A 138 3.55 56.68 -8.44
C VAL A 138 3.15 57.34 -9.75
N GLU A 139 1.92 57.82 -9.79
CA GLU A 139 1.47 58.64 -10.89
C GLU A 139 2.02 60.05 -10.70
N ASP A 140 2.83 60.46 -11.64
CA ASP A 140 3.30 61.84 -11.70
C ASP A 140 2.16 62.72 -12.23
#